data_1629374cfd345836029d483f0a38d4cb
#
_entry.id   1629374cfd345836029d483f0a38d4cb
#
_cell.length_a   1.000
_cell.length_b   1.000
_cell.length_c   1.000
_cell.angle_alpha   90.00
_cell.angle_beta   90.00
_cell.angle_gamma   90.00
#
_symmetry.space_group_name_H-M   'P 1'
#
loop_
_entity.id
_entity.type
_entity.pdbx_description
1 polymer ?
#
loop_
_entity_poly.entity_id
_entity_poly.type
_entity_poly.pdbx_seq_one_letter_code
_entity_poly.pdbx_strand_id
1 'polypeptide(L)'
;MLAALANADATILGWIASLPHPAWLTWVMVELTKAATGGLVWLVIGGVLALAWRAPATSGAWRAALAVWLALFVANDVLKPIVARPRPFEANPAVVTSSPLRPTSSSLPSGHAASAVAGAYALALVWPRGRRVLWTLAALVALSRLYLGVHYPLDVVAGALVGWACAVFATAKTACYTSDSLPRPA
;
A
#
# COMPACT_ATOMS: atom_id res chain seq x y z
N MET A 1 19.64 -3.24 -19.73
CA MET A 1 18.28 -3.48 -19.23
C MET A 1 18.02 -2.71 -17.92
N LEU A 2 18.78 -2.92 -16.84
CA LEU A 2 18.56 -2.21 -15.55
C LEU A 2 18.68 -0.70 -15.66
N ALA A 3 19.68 -0.17 -16.40
CA ALA A 3 19.80 1.27 -16.61
C ALA A 3 18.62 1.87 -17.39
N ALA A 4 18.08 1.15 -18.37
CA ALA A 4 16.91 1.61 -19.13
C ALA A 4 15.65 1.68 -18.22
N LEU A 5 15.47 0.71 -17.34
CA LEU A 5 14.38 0.72 -16.35
C LEU A 5 14.53 1.88 -15.36
N ALA A 6 15.75 2.13 -14.87
CA ALA A 6 16.01 3.25 -13.96
C ALA A 6 15.76 4.60 -14.63
N ASN A 7 16.15 4.76 -15.90
CA ASN A 7 15.88 5.96 -16.67
C ASN A 7 14.38 6.18 -16.93
N ALA A 8 13.65 5.13 -17.32
CA ALA A 8 12.20 5.22 -17.49
C ALA A 8 11.49 5.59 -16.18
N ASP A 9 11.92 5.02 -15.07
CA ASP A 9 11.41 5.28 -13.73
C ASP A 9 11.60 6.75 -13.32
N ALA A 10 12.80 7.28 -13.55
CA ALA A 10 13.11 8.69 -13.31
C ALA A 10 12.36 9.64 -14.27
N THR A 11 12.19 9.26 -15.54
CA THR A 11 11.46 10.04 -16.55
C THR A 11 9.98 10.15 -16.19
N ILE A 12 9.33 9.04 -15.84
CA ILE A 12 7.92 9.04 -15.42
C ILE A 12 7.73 9.93 -14.20
N LEU A 13 8.61 9.80 -13.19
CA LEU A 13 8.51 10.64 -12.01
C LEU A 13 8.75 12.13 -12.33
N GLY A 14 9.71 12.44 -13.20
CA GLY A 14 9.97 13.81 -13.67
C GLY A 14 8.76 14.42 -14.35
N TRP A 15 8.06 13.63 -15.18
CA TRP A 15 6.80 14.05 -15.79
C TRP A 15 5.72 14.33 -14.73
N ILE A 16 5.54 13.44 -13.74
CA ILE A 16 4.59 13.66 -12.64
C ILE A 16 4.94 14.93 -11.86
N ALA A 17 6.21 15.15 -11.56
CA ALA A 17 6.69 16.32 -10.84
C ALA A 17 6.49 17.64 -11.61
N SER A 18 6.41 17.59 -12.95
CA SER A 18 6.15 18.75 -13.81
C SER A 18 4.66 19.15 -13.89
N LEU A 19 3.75 18.27 -13.45
CA LEU A 19 2.33 18.58 -13.42
C LEU A 19 2.03 19.66 -12.37
N PRO A 20 0.92 20.41 -12.53
CA PRO A 20 0.50 21.37 -11.51
C PRO A 20 0.23 20.69 -10.17
N HIS A 21 0.76 21.25 -9.09
CA HIS A 21 0.58 20.79 -7.72
C HIS A 21 -0.21 21.85 -6.90
N PRO A 22 -1.53 22.01 -7.15
CA PRO A 22 -2.31 23.01 -6.42
C PRO A 22 -2.36 22.67 -4.92
N ALA A 23 -2.32 23.70 -4.08
CA ALA A 23 -2.20 23.56 -2.63
C ALA A 23 -3.25 22.62 -2.00
N TRP A 24 -4.50 22.71 -2.46
CA TRP A 24 -5.58 21.86 -1.97
C TRP A 24 -5.33 20.36 -2.26
N LEU A 25 -4.84 20.03 -3.48
CA LEU A 25 -4.56 18.65 -3.85
C LEU A 25 -3.34 18.12 -3.09
N THR A 26 -2.29 18.95 -2.96
CA THR A 26 -1.12 18.62 -2.16
C THR A 26 -1.51 18.34 -0.70
N TRP A 27 -2.37 19.16 -0.12
CA TRP A 27 -2.91 18.94 1.23
C TRP A 27 -3.65 17.59 1.32
N VAL A 28 -4.55 17.29 0.40
CA VAL A 28 -5.27 16.00 0.35
C VAL A 28 -4.30 14.82 0.28
N MET A 29 -3.29 14.88 -0.60
CA MET A 29 -2.31 13.80 -0.76
C MET A 29 -1.43 13.63 0.48
N VAL A 30 -1.09 14.70 1.17
CA VAL A 30 -0.35 14.66 2.45
C VAL A 30 -1.21 14.02 3.55
N GLU A 31 -2.47 14.43 3.72
CA GLU A 31 -3.33 13.87 4.76
C GLU A 31 -3.67 12.39 4.48
N LEU A 32 -3.92 12.03 3.23
CA LEU A 32 -4.12 10.64 2.82
C LEU A 32 -2.90 9.77 3.17
N THR A 33 -1.70 10.26 2.86
CA THR A 33 -0.45 9.58 3.20
C THR A 33 -0.27 9.42 4.72
N LYS A 34 -0.55 10.47 5.51
CA LYS A 34 -0.48 10.39 6.96
C LYS A 34 -1.45 9.35 7.53
N ALA A 35 -2.71 9.37 7.07
CA ALA A 35 -3.73 8.41 7.47
C ALA A 35 -3.35 6.95 7.13
N ALA A 36 -2.60 6.75 6.04
CA ALA A 36 -2.13 5.43 5.62
C ALA A 36 -0.81 4.99 6.28
N THR A 37 -0.15 5.87 7.05
CA THR A 37 1.12 5.57 7.72
C THR A 37 0.96 4.39 8.68
N GLY A 38 1.93 3.46 8.65
CA GLY A 38 1.86 2.25 9.47
C GLY A 38 0.68 1.33 9.17
N GLY A 39 -0.03 1.55 8.05
CA GLY A 39 -1.22 0.78 7.71
C GLY A 39 -2.48 1.15 8.51
N LEU A 40 -2.46 2.26 9.27
CA LEU A 40 -3.50 2.62 10.23
C LEU A 40 -4.90 2.65 9.62
N VAL A 41 -5.07 3.24 8.43
CA VAL A 41 -6.39 3.30 7.76
C VAL A 41 -6.99 1.92 7.55
N TRP A 42 -6.18 0.91 7.24
CA TRP A 42 -6.64 -0.46 7.01
C TRP A 42 -7.03 -1.15 8.31
N LEU A 43 -6.29 -0.89 9.39
CA LEU A 43 -6.62 -1.40 10.73
C LEU A 43 -7.91 -0.78 11.25
N VAL A 44 -8.12 0.52 11.02
CA VAL A 44 -9.37 1.21 11.40
C VAL A 44 -10.56 0.65 10.61
N ILE A 45 -10.45 0.52 9.28
CA ILE A 45 -11.52 -0.08 8.46
C ILE A 45 -11.80 -1.51 8.93
N GLY A 46 -10.78 -2.34 9.14
CA GLY A 46 -10.93 -3.70 9.64
C GLY A 46 -11.63 -3.75 11.00
N GLY A 47 -11.26 -2.88 11.92
CA GLY A 47 -11.90 -2.75 13.24
C GLY A 47 -13.37 -2.36 13.14
N VAL A 48 -13.70 -1.36 12.31
CA VAL A 48 -15.10 -0.93 12.07
C VAL A 48 -15.94 -2.08 11.49
N LEU A 49 -15.41 -2.80 10.50
CA LEU A 49 -16.10 -3.95 9.92
C LEU A 49 -16.30 -5.08 10.94
N ALA A 50 -15.30 -5.34 11.79
CA ALA A 50 -15.38 -6.34 12.85
C ALA A 50 -16.46 -5.98 13.89
N LEU A 51 -16.56 -4.71 14.28
CA LEU A 51 -17.58 -4.23 15.22
C LEU A 51 -18.99 -4.28 14.60
N ALA A 52 -19.12 -3.92 13.32
CA ALA A 52 -20.40 -3.85 12.63
C ALA A 52 -21.00 -5.24 12.33
N TRP A 53 -20.16 -6.24 11.98
CA TRP A 53 -20.64 -7.55 11.48
C TRP A 53 -20.32 -8.73 12.37
N ARG A 54 -19.73 -8.53 13.55
CA ARG A 54 -19.43 -9.56 14.57
C ARG A 54 -18.58 -10.76 14.08
N ALA A 55 -18.82 -11.96 14.58
CA ALA A 55 -17.87 -13.09 14.54
C ALA A 55 -17.18 -13.44 13.20
N PRO A 56 -17.83 -13.50 12.02
CA PRO A 56 -17.11 -13.79 10.78
C PRO A 56 -16.13 -12.68 10.36
N ALA A 57 -16.48 -11.41 10.67
CA ALA A 57 -15.66 -10.26 10.32
C ALA A 57 -14.46 -10.09 11.26
N THR A 58 -14.52 -10.58 12.51
CA THR A 58 -13.38 -10.51 13.44
C THR A 58 -12.19 -11.35 12.96
N SER A 59 -12.43 -12.56 12.45
CA SER A 59 -11.37 -13.40 11.89
C SER A 59 -10.78 -12.79 10.62
N GLY A 60 -11.59 -12.13 9.79
CA GLY A 60 -11.16 -11.42 8.60
C GLY A 60 -10.36 -10.15 8.91
N ALA A 61 -10.78 -9.36 9.90
CA ALA A 61 -10.08 -8.18 10.37
C ALA A 61 -8.69 -8.52 10.94
N TRP A 62 -8.59 -9.58 11.73
CA TRP A 62 -7.32 -10.09 12.24
C TRP A 62 -6.36 -10.48 11.12
N ARG A 63 -6.85 -11.18 10.09
CA ARG A 63 -6.02 -11.55 8.92
C ARG A 63 -5.60 -10.34 8.10
N ALA A 64 -6.48 -9.35 7.99
CA ALA A 64 -6.10 -8.09 7.35
C ALA A 64 -5.00 -7.36 8.13
N ALA A 65 -5.09 -7.34 9.47
CA ALA A 65 -4.04 -6.80 10.32
C ALA A 65 -2.72 -7.56 10.15
N LEU A 66 -2.76 -8.88 10.12
CA LEU A 66 -1.58 -9.72 9.88
C LEU A 66 -0.98 -9.47 8.49
N ALA A 67 -1.81 -9.36 7.45
CA ALA A 67 -1.35 -9.08 6.08
C ALA A 67 -0.65 -7.73 6.00
N VAL A 68 -1.24 -6.69 6.60
CA VAL A 68 -0.68 -5.34 6.66
C VAL A 68 0.63 -5.32 7.44
N TRP A 69 0.66 -5.95 8.61
CA TRP A 69 1.88 -6.04 9.42
C TRP A 69 3.00 -6.77 8.68
N LEU A 70 2.70 -7.92 8.09
CA LEU A 70 3.68 -8.72 7.34
C LEU A 70 4.21 -7.94 6.14
N ALA A 71 3.34 -7.25 5.40
CA ALA A 71 3.74 -6.42 4.27
C ALA A 71 4.67 -5.27 4.68
N LEU A 72 4.37 -4.60 5.80
CA LEU A 72 5.23 -3.54 6.34
C LEU A 72 6.57 -4.10 6.82
N PHE A 73 6.56 -5.20 7.55
CA PHE A 73 7.78 -5.87 8.01
C PHE A 73 8.68 -6.27 6.84
N VAL A 74 8.14 -6.99 5.85
CA VAL A 74 8.92 -7.41 4.68
C VAL A 74 9.44 -6.20 3.90
N ALA A 75 8.60 -5.18 3.68
CA ALA A 75 9.01 -4.00 2.92
C ALA A 75 10.05 -3.16 3.66
N ASN A 76 9.83 -2.85 4.94
CA ASN A 76 10.65 -1.85 5.65
C ASN A 76 11.86 -2.46 6.35
N ASP A 77 11.70 -3.64 6.97
CA ASP A 77 12.71 -4.21 7.86
C ASP A 77 13.57 -5.26 7.14
N VAL A 78 13.05 -5.89 6.06
CA VAL A 78 13.79 -6.88 5.29
C VAL A 78 14.34 -6.29 3.99
N LEU A 79 13.48 -5.79 3.10
CA LEU A 79 13.89 -5.43 1.74
C LEU A 79 14.59 -4.07 1.64
N LYS A 80 14.13 -3.05 2.37
CA LYS A 80 14.76 -1.71 2.32
C LYS A 80 16.23 -1.70 2.73
N PRO A 81 16.64 -2.37 3.82
CA PRO A 81 18.06 -2.43 4.18
C PRO A 81 18.91 -3.13 3.12
N ILE A 82 18.38 -4.15 2.44
CA ILE A 82 19.09 -4.93 1.44
C ILE A 82 19.27 -4.12 0.16
N VAL A 83 18.21 -3.46 -0.32
CA VAL A 83 18.24 -2.75 -1.63
C VAL A 83 18.88 -1.38 -1.51
N ALA A 84 18.69 -0.69 -0.40
CA ALA A 84 19.26 0.61 -0.05
C ALA A 84 19.17 1.68 -1.18
N ARG A 85 18.06 1.68 -1.94
CA ARG A 85 17.86 2.61 -3.06
C ARG A 85 17.70 4.04 -2.54
N PRO A 86 18.45 5.04 -3.05
CA PRO A 86 18.26 6.44 -2.69
C PRO A 86 16.90 6.95 -3.15
N ARG A 87 16.33 7.90 -2.41
CA ARG A 87 15.04 8.51 -2.77
C ARG A 87 15.16 9.50 -3.91
N PRO A 88 14.06 9.78 -4.64
CA PRO A 88 14.06 10.72 -5.74
C PRO A 88 14.67 12.09 -5.39
N PHE A 89 14.30 12.66 -4.26
CA PHE A 89 14.77 13.96 -3.81
C PHE A 89 16.23 13.97 -3.30
N GLU A 90 16.81 12.80 -3.00
CA GLU A 90 18.21 12.63 -2.66
C GLU A 90 19.06 12.49 -3.92
N ALA A 91 18.54 11.74 -4.91
CA ALA A 91 19.25 11.49 -6.17
C ALA A 91 19.17 12.67 -7.15
N ASN A 92 18.08 13.45 -7.12
CA ASN A 92 17.88 14.60 -8.00
C ASN A 92 17.23 15.77 -7.23
N PRO A 93 17.99 16.80 -6.82
CA PRO A 93 17.47 17.98 -6.13
C PRO A 93 16.41 18.77 -6.90
N ALA A 94 16.33 18.61 -8.24
CA ALA A 94 15.28 19.22 -9.07
C ALA A 94 13.90 18.54 -8.86
N VAL A 95 13.85 17.35 -8.33
CA VAL A 95 12.60 16.72 -7.89
C VAL A 95 12.19 17.33 -6.56
N VAL A 96 11.47 18.43 -6.63
CA VAL A 96 10.92 19.09 -5.44
C VAL A 96 9.88 18.17 -4.82
N THR A 97 10.15 17.71 -3.60
CA THR A 97 9.11 17.02 -2.84
C THR A 97 8.08 18.03 -2.37
N SER A 98 6.85 17.89 -2.81
CA SER A 98 5.70 18.64 -2.26
C SER A 98 5.34 18.17 -0.84
N SER A 99 6.05 17.16 -0.32
CA SER A 99 5.80 16.59 1.00
C SER A 99 6.62 17.30 2.07
N PRO A 100 5.99 17.80 3.15
CA PRO A 100 6.72 18.26 4.34
C PRO A 100 7.40 17.08 5.06
N LEU A 101 6.98 15.85 4.78
CA LEU A 101 7.52 14.63 5.37
C LEU A 101 8.62 14.07 4.45
N ARG A 102 9.88 14.20 4.89
CA ARG A 102 11.03 13.57 4.21
C ARG A 102 11.40 12.28 4.94
N PRO A 103 10.98 11.11 4.45
CA PRO A 103 11.36 9.86 5.09
C PRO A 103 12.86 9.62 4.97
N THR A 104 13.49 9.13 6.04
CA THR A 104 14.94 8.86 6.11
C THR A 104 15.32 7.44 5.66
N SER A 105 14.36 6.53 5.51
CA SER A 105 14.59 5.17 5.02
C SER A 105 14.72 5.10 3.51
N SER A 106 15.38 4.08 2.98
CA SER A 106 15.54 3.85 1.53
C SER A 106 14.21 3.80 0.77
N SER A 107 14.27 4.01 -0.55
CA SER A 107 13.10 4.20 -1.41
C SER A 107 12.36 2.89 -1.72
N LEU A 108 13.09 1.84 -2.10
CA LEU A 108 12.52 0.57 -2.60
C LEU A 108 12.50 -0.52 -1.52
N PRO A 109 11.36 -1.21 -1.36
CA PRO A 109 10.03 -0.97 -1.91
C PRO A 109 9.22 0.05 -1.11
N SER A 110 8.10 0.57 -1.69
CA SER A 110 7.21 1.47 -0.98
C SER A 110 6.38 0.75 0.09
N GLY A 111 6.62 1.03 1.37
CA GLY A 111 5.84 0.45 2.48
C GLY A 111 4.37 0.89 2.48
N HIS A 112 4.07 2.12 2.02
CA HIS A 112 2.68 2.58 1.86
C HIS A 112 1.92 1.78 0.79
N ALA A 113 2.56 1.52 -0.36
CA ALA A 113 1.96 0.70 -1.40
C ALA A 113 1.79 -0.76 -0.93
N ALA A 114 2.76 -1.29 -0.19
CA ALA A 114 2.70 -2.64 0.36
C ALA A 114 1.52 -2.78 1.34
N SER A 115 1.42 -1.91 2.34
CA SER A 115 0.31 -1.94 3.30
C SER A 115 -1.05 -1.66 2.64
N ALA A 116 -1.08 -0.78 1.63
CA ALA A 116 -2.31 -0.44 0.91
C ALA A 116 -2.87 -1.63 0.14
N VAL A 117 -2.05 -2.32 -0.63
CA VAL A 117 -2.48 -3.50 -1.38
C VAL A 117 -2.82 -4.66 -0.43
N ALA A 118 -2.02 -4.88 0.61
CA ALA A 118 -2.29 -5.93 1.60
C ALA A 118 -3.63 -5.70 2.32
N GLY A 119 -3.90 -4.49 2.78
CA GLY A 119 -5.14 -4.13 3.46
C GLY A 119 -6.35 -4.22 2.53
N ALA A 120 -6.26 -3.64 1.33
CA ALA A 120 -7.34 -3.68 0.35
C ALA A 120 -7.69 -5.11 -0.05
N TYR A 121 -6.70 -5.95 -0.34
CA TYR A 121 -6.89 -7.37 -0.68
C TYR A 121 -7.61 -8.12 0.44
N ALA A 122 -7.05 -8.09 1.66
CA ALA A 122 -7.58 -8.86 2.77
C ALA A 122 -8.97 -8.39 3.20
N LEU A 123 -9.22 -7.07 3.24
CA LEU A 123 -10.54 -6.51 3.57
C LEU A 123 -11.57 -6.72 2.46
N ALA A 124 -11.17 -6.80 1.19
CA ALA A 124 -12.08 -7.12 0.10
C ALA A 124 -12.65 -8.54 0.20
N LEU A 125 -11.94 -9.47 0.84
CA LEU A 125 -12.46 -10.81 1.15
C LEU A 125 -13.54 -10.77 2.24
N VAL A 126 -13.42 -9.84 3.20
CA VAL A 126 -14.38 -9.63 4.29
C VAL A 126 -15.59 -8.84 3.80
N TRP A 127 -15.36 -7.84 2.97
CA TRP A 127 -16.39 -6.94 2.43
C TRP A 127 -16.38 -6.88 0.90
N PRO A 128 -16.87 -7.93 0.20
CA PRO A 128 -16.83 -8.00 -1.26
C PRO A 128 -17.59 -6.87 -1.96
N ARG A 129 -18.69 -6.38 -1.35
CA ARG A 129 -19.45 -5.24 -1.89
C ARG A 129 -18.65 -3.92 -1.87
N GLY A 130 -17.77 -3.75 -0.89
CA GLY A 130 -16.89 -2.58 -0.75
C GLY A 130 -15.56 -2.67 -1.51
N ARG A 131 -15.30 -3.77 -2.23
CA ARG A 131 -14.00 -4.02 -2.88
C ARG A 131 -13.52 -2.87 -3.78
N ARG A 132 -14.44 -2.23 -4.51
CA ARG A 132 -14.08 -1.09 -5.38
C ARG A 132 -13.56 0.10 -4.57
N VAL A 133 -14.22 0.42 -3.46
CA VAL A 133 -13.80 1.51 -2.58
C VAL A 133 -12.42 1.22 -1.97
N LEU A 134 -12.21 0.00 -1.48
CA LEU A 134 -10.94 -0.44 -0.90
C LEU A 134 -9.79 -0.34 -1.91
N TRP A 135 -9.98 -0.84 -3.13
CA TRP A 135 -8.96 -0.77 -4.18
C TRP A 135 -8.73 0.64 -4.69
N THR A 136 -9.78 1.49 -4.79
CA THR A 136 -9.62 2.91 -5.11
C THR A 136 -8.80 3.63 -4.03
N LEU A 137 -9.07 3.37 -2.76
CA LEU A 137 -8.30 3.94 -1.66
C LEU A 137 -6.84 3.48 -1.72
N ALA A 138 -6.58 2.19 -1.98
CA ALA A 138 -5.22 1.68 -2.14
C ALA A 138 -4.47 2.34 -3.31
N ALA A 139 -5.13 2.51 -4.45
CA ALA A 139 -4.57 3.21 -5.60
C ALA A 139 -4.25 4.68 -5.27
N LEU A 140 -5.15 5.38 -4.58
CA LEU A 140 -4.92 6.77 -4.17
C LEU A 140 -3.75 6.90 -3.20
N VAL A 141 -3.62 5.97 -2.23
CA VAL A 141 -2.45 5.92 -1.32
C VAL A 141 -1.16 5.68 -2.11
N ALA A 142 -1.16 4.75 -3.07
CA ALA A 142 0.00 4.47 -3.91
C ALA A 142 0.38 5.68 -4.79
N LEU A 143 -0.61 6.31 -5.44
CA LEU A 143 -0.43 7.50 -6.28
C LEU A 143 0.06 8.70 -5.46
N SER A 144 -0.39 8.86 -4.22
CA SER A 144 0.09 9.94 -3.36
C SER A 144 1.60 9.92 -3.18
N ARG A 145 2.23 8.72 -3.23
CA ARG A 145 3.69 8.58 -3.08
C ARG A 145 4.46 9.12 -4.28
N LEU A 146 3.89 8.96 -5.47
CA LEU A 146 4.44 9.51 -6.72
C LEU A 146 4.21 11.02 -6.80
N TYR A 147 2.98 11.45 -6.52
CA TYR A 147 2.61 12.86 -6.49
C TYR A 147 3.49 13.69 -5.53
N LEU A 148 3.76 13.14 -4.35
CA LEU A 148 4.61 13.79 -3.35
C LEU A 148 6.12 13.68 -3.66
N GLY A 149 6.54 12.99 -4.72
CA GLY A 149 7.94 12.88 -5.13
C GLY A 149 8.82 12.08 -4.18
N VAL A 150 8.24 11.21 -3.33
CA VAL A 150 9.00 10.47 -2.31
C VAL A 150 9.34 9.04 -2.71
N HIS A 151 8.78 8.54 -3.80
CA HIS A 151 9.03 7.21 -4.38
C HIS A 151 9.04 7.26 -5.90
N TYR A 152 9.81 6.36 -6.51
CA TYR A 152 9.72 6.09 -7.94
C TYR A 152 8.55 5.15 -8.26
N PRO A 153 8.05 5.12 -9.52
CA PRO A 153 7.04 4.15 -9.95
C PRO A 153 7.38 2.70 -9.63
N LEU A 154 8.62 2.27 -9.87
CA LEU A 154 9.05 0.89 -9.55
C LEU A 154 9.01 0.58 -8.05
N ASP A 155 9.25 1.56 -7.18
CA ASP A 155 9.14 1.36 -5.74
C ASP A 155 7.69 1.05 -5.33
N VAL A 156 6.75 1.73 -5.98
CA VAL A 156 5.30 1.56 -5.76
C VAL A 156 4.85 0.19 -6.28
N VAL A 157 5.28 -0.20 -7.48
CA VAL A 157 4.96 -1.51 -8.06
C VAL A 157 5.55 -2.64 -7.20
N ALA A 158 6.82 -2.54 -6.82
CA ALA A 158 7.46 -3.53 -5.96
C ALA A 158 6.77 -3.63 -4.59
N GLY A 159 6.40 -2.49 -4.00
CA GLY A 159 5.61 -2.46 -2.76
C GLY A 159 4.27 -3.15 -2.93
N ALA A 160 3.55 -2.87 -4.01
CA ALA A 160 2.26 -3.50 -4.32
C ALA A 160 2.38 -5.03 -4.45
N LEU A 161 3.42 -5.52 -5.12
CA LEU A 161 3.68 -6.96 -5.26
C LEU A 161 3.99 -7.62 -3.91
N VAL A 162 4.82 -6.98 -3.07
CA VAL A 162 5.07 -7.43 -1.70
C VAL A 162 3.78 -7.49 -0.90
N GLY A 163 2.98 -6.44 -0.94
CA GLY A 163 1.70 -6.37 -0.24
C GLY A 163 0.73 -7.46 -0.68
N TRP A 164 0.63 -7.69 -1.98
CA TRP A 164 -0.20 -8.74 -2.54
C TRP A 164 0.26 -10.13 -2.08
N ALA A 165 1.55 -10.44 -2.19
CA ALA A 165 2.10 -11.74 -1.77
C ALA A 165 1.86 -12.00 -0.27
N CYS A 166 2.10 -11.00 0.58
CA CYS A 166 1.85 -11.10 2.03
C CYS A 166 0.36 -11.31 2.34
N ALA A 167 -0.54 -10.62 1.61
CA ALA A 167 -1.97 -10.77 1.79
C ALA A 167 -2.46 -12.16 1.37
N VAL A 168 -2.02 -12.67 0.22
CA VAL A 168 -2.31 -14.03 -0.23
C VAL A 168 -1.86 -15.04 0.83
N PHE A 169 -0.64 -14.91 1.34
CA PHE A 169 -0.10 -15.79 2.39
C PHE A 169 -0.94 -15.73 3.68
N ALA A 170 -1.25 -14.52 4.17
CA ALA A 170 -1.99 -14.33 5.41
C ALA A 170 -3.46 -14.82 5.31
N THR A 171 -4.03 -14.86 4.10
CA THR A 171 -5.43 -15.24 3.86
C THR A 171 -5.61 -16.65 3.27
N ALA A 172 -4.53 -17.33 2.89
CA ALA A 172 -4.57 -18.64 2.19
C ALA A 172 -5.40 -19.71 2.91
N LYS A 173 -5.38 -19.75 4.26
CA LYS A 173 -6.16 -20.72 5.06
C LYS A 173 -7.68 -20.47 5.07
N THR A 174 -8.17 -19.35 4.49
CA THR A 174 -9.62 -19.06 4.46
C THR A 174 -10.33 -19.80 3.33
N ALA A 175 -9.66 -20.02 2.21
CA ALA A 175 -10.23 -20.72 1.06
C ALA A 175 -10.53 -22.20 1.36
N CYS A 176 -9.76 -22.80 2.27
CA CYS A 176 -9.96 -24.22 2.65
C CYS A 176 -11.12 -24.45 3.62
N TYR A 177 -11.49 -23.43 4.42
CA TYR A 177 -12.55 -23.59 5.44
C TYR A 177 -13.97 -23.31 4.92
N THR A 178 -14.12 -22.55 3.83
CA THR A 178 -15.43 -22.21 3.27
C THR A 178 -15.99 -23.27 2.33
N SER A 179 -15.18 -24.20 1.83
CA SER A 179 -15.64 -25.28 0.95
C SER A 179 -16.34 -26.44 1.69
N ASP A 180 -15.98 -26.64 2.95
CA ASP A 180 -16.48 -27.81 3.72
C ASP A 180 -17.63 -27.48 4.70
N SER A 181 -17.99 -26.21 4.87
CA SER A 181 -18.97 -25.77 5.87
C SER A 181 -20.35 -25.34 5.31
N LEU A 182 -20.57 -25.46 4.01
CA LEU A 182 -21.92 -25.24 3.45
C LEU A 182 -22.73 -26.54 3.56
N PRO A 183 -23.89 -26.54 4.29
CA PRO A 183 -24.80 -27.66 4.23
C PRO A 183 -25.25 -27.84 2.79
N ARG A 184 -25.11 -29.06 2.25
CA ARG A 184 -25.64 -29.43 0.94
C ARG A 184 -27.17 -29.25 0.98
N PRO A 185 -27.76 -28.57 -0.01
CA PRO A 185 -29.22 -28.51 -0.09
C PRO A 185 -29.78 -29.93 -0.20
N ALA A 186 -30.85 -30.20 0.58
CA ALA A 186 -31.59 -31.44 0.56
C ALA A 186 -32.37 -31.60 -0.76
#